data_4e2f79cd16c41f633ed90f766b10df7a
#
_entry.id   4e2f79cd16c41f633ed90f766b10df7a
#
_cell.length_a   1.000
_cell.length_b   1.000
_cell.length_c   1.000
_cell.angle_alpha   90.00
_cell.angle_beta   90.00
_cell.angle_gamma   90.00
#
_symmetry.space_group_name_H-M   'P 1'
#
loop_
_entity.id
_entity.type
_entity.pdbx_description
1 polymer ?
#
loop_
_entity_poly.entity_id
_entity_poly.type
_entity_poly.pdbx_seq_one_letter_code
_entity_poly.pdbx_strand_id
1 'polypeptide(L)'
;DVVRSRGLGDVYKRQKLHILKNVINFSNRIGIERPKVAILSATEEVLDSVPSSKEAEELTNLAKKENLNADVFGPLAFDNSISKKSAAIKGIQNSVAGMADVLLVPSVETGNGLVKMLIYFCGACAAGVVVGGKVPVVITSRSDEAPARLASIAAAVVALD
;
A
#
# COMPACT_ATOMS: atom_id res chain seq x y z
N ASP A 1 8.95 -29.65 -9.14
CA ASP A 1 9.33 -28.22 -9.12
C ASP A 1 8.15 -27.27 -9.37
N VAL A 2 7.21 -27.59 -10.25
CA VAL A 2 6.01 -26.80 -10.51
C VAL A 2 5.08 -26.71 -9.28
N VAL A 3 5.04 -27.75 -8.46
CA VAL A 3 4.22 -27.78 -7.23
C VAL A 3 4.81 -26.89 -6.13
N ARG A 4 6.15 -26.80 -6.03
CA ARG A 4 6.83 -25.89 -5.08
C ARG A 4 6.63 -24.42 -5.43
N SER A 5 6.67 -24.07 -6.72
CA SER A 5 6.46 -22.68 -7.16
C SER A 5 5.02 -22.20 -6.93
N ARG A 6 4.01 -23.11 -7.09
CA ARG A 6 2.62 -22.79 -6.77
C ARG A 6 2.40 -22.54 -5.29
N GLY A 7 3.00 -23.33 -4.41
CA GLY A 7 2.88 -23.15 -2.96
C GLY A 7 3.49 -21.84 -2.46
N LEU A 8 4.67 -21.44 -2.98
CA LEU A 8 5.31 -20.18 -2.64
C LEU A 8 4.51 -18.96 -3.14
N GLY A 9 3.95 -19.03 -4.35
CA GLY A 9 3.09 -17.98 -4.89
C GLY A 9 1.82 -17.77 -4.06
N ASP A 10 1.18 -18.83 -3.60
CA ASP A 10 -0.01 -18.75 -2.76
C ASP A 10 0.28 -18.19 -1.37
N VAL A 11 1.43 -18.51 -0.78
CA VAL A 11 1.88 -17.92 0.50
C VAL A 11 2.11 -16.42 0.34
N TYR A 12 2.76 -16.00 -0.73
CA TYR A 12 3.04 -14.58 -1.00
C TYR A 12 1.75 -13.78 -1.24
N LYS A 13 0.79 -14.34 -1.98
CA LYS A 13 -0.53 -13.72 -2.20
C LYS A 13 -1.30 -13.54 -0.89
N ARG A 14 -1.28 -14.54 -0.01
CA ARG A 14 -1.90 -14.45 1.31
C ARG A 14 -1.26 -13.36 2.17
N GLN A 15 0.07 -13.25 2.15
CA GLN A 15 0.78 -12.20 2.87
C GLN A 15 0.36 -10.80 2.39
N LYS A 16 0.30 -10.56 1.08
CA LYS A 16 -0.15 -9.27 0.53
C LYS A 16 -1.61 -8.95 0.88
N LEU A 17 -2.48 -9.95 0.88
CA LEU A 17 -3.87 -9.77 1.32
C LEU A 17 -3.96 -9.41 2.81
N HIS A 18 -3.13 -10.00 3.67
CA HIS A 18 -3.05 -9.61 5.08
C HIS A 18 -2.53 -8.18 5.24
N ILE A 19 -1.51 -7.78 4.49
CA ILE A 19 -1.00 -6.40 4.49
C ILE A 19 -2.12 -5.43 4.06
N LEU A 20 -2.87 -5.76 3.02
CA LEU A 20 -4.02 -4.97 2.56
C LEU A 20 -5.08 -4.83 3.65
N LYS A 21 -5.46 -5.91 4.31
CA LYS A 21 -6.43 -5.89 5.44
C LYS A 21 -5.94 -5.03 6.60
N ASN A 22 -4.66 -5.16 6.94
CA ASN A 22 -4.06 -4.38 8.02
C ASN A 22 -4.07 -2.88 7.73
N VAL A 23 -3.72 -2.47 6.50
CA VAL A 23 -3.73 -1.05 6.15
C VAL A 23 -5.14 -0.47 6.06
N ILE A 24 -6.13 -1.26 5.60
CA ILE A 24 -7.54 -0.84 5.61
C ILE A 24 -8.02 -0.63 7.05
N ASN A 25 -7.75 -1.57 7.96
CA ASN A 25 -8.10 -1.44 9.36
C ASN A 25 -7.43 -0.21 10.00
N PHE A 26 -6.15 0.00 9.75
CA PHE A 26 -5.43 1.18 10.21
C PHE A 26 -6.04 2.48 9.67
N SER A 27 -6.36 2.52 8.38
CA SER A 27 -7.00 3.68 7.74
C SER A 27 -8.35 4.01 8.38
N ASN A 28 -9.16 2.99 8.68
CA ASN A 28 -10.44 3.20 9.37
C ASN A 28 -10.25 3.80 10.76
N ARG A 29 -9.23 3.37 11.50
CA ARG A 29 -8.92 3.89 12.84
C ARG A 29 -8.47 5.34 12.84
N ILE A 30 -7.80 5.79 11.79
CA ILE A 30 -7.44 7.20 11.62
C ILE A 30 -8.54 8.06 10.98
N GLY A 31 -9.76 7.51 10.82
CA GLY A 31 -10.93 8.25 10.35
C GLY A 31 -11.22 8.18 8.86
N ILE A 32 -10.51 7.35 8.09
CA ILE A 32 -10.81 7.11 6.68
C ILE A 32 -11.72 5.88 6.57
N GLU A 33 -13.04 6.10 6.60
CA GLU A 33 -14.04 5.03 6.67
C GLU A 33 -13.98 4.04 5.50
N ARG A 34 -13.70 4.53 4.27
CA ARG A 34 -13.57 3.72 3.06
C ARG A 34 -12.34 4.15 2.27
N PRO A 35 -11.14 3.67 2.65
CA PRO A 35 -9.90 4.10 2.02
C PRO A 35 -9.80 3.65 0.57
N LYS A 36 -9.25 4.52 -0.27
CA LYS A 36 -8.90 4.24 -1.66
C LYS A 36 -7.48 3.72 -1.71
N VAL A 37 -7.35 2.43 -2.00
CA VAL A 37 -6.06 1.73 -2.00
C VAL A 37 -5.59 1.49 -3.42
N ALA A 38 -4.51 2.14 -3.83
CA ALA A 38 -3.82 1.88 -5.08
C ALA A 38 -2.76 0.79 -4.88
N ILE A 39 -2.83 -0.27 -5.68
CA ILE A 39 -1.80 -1.31 -5.71
C ILE A 39 -0.80 -0.95 -6.81
N LEU A 40 0.41 -0.56 -6.39
CA LEU A 40 1.42 -0.03 -7.30
C LEU A 40 2.12 -1.10 -8.13
N SER A 41 2.35 -0.74 -9.38
CA SER A 41 3.23 -1.42 -10.33
C SER A 41 4.01 -0.38 -11.14
N ALA A 42 4.86 -0.82 -12.04
CA ALA A 42 5.54 0.06 -13.00
C ALA A 42 4.59 0.58 -14.10
N THR A 43 3.44 -0.04 -14.28
CA THR A 43 2.46 0.23 -15.33
C THR A 43 1.04 0.00 -14.84
N GLU A 44 0.07 0.60 -15.50
CA GLU A 44 -1.36 0.35 -15.32
C GLU A 44 -1.87 -0.84 -16.14
N GLU A 45 -1.08 -1.38 -17.05
CA GLU A 45 -1.40 -2.54 -17.85
C GLU A 45 -0.92 -3.84 -17.19
N VAL A 46 -1.68 -4.92 -17.36
CA VAL A 46 -1.29 -6.25 -16.89
C VAL A 46 -0.39 -6.90 -17.94
N LEU A 47 0.89 -7.00 -17.64
CA LEU A 47 1.92 -7.48 -18.55
C LEU A 47 2.66 -8.70 -17.99
N ASP A 48 2.93 -9.69 -18.85
CA ASP A 48 3.71 -10.89 -18.48
C ASP A 48 5.15 -10.55 -18.08
N SER A 49 5.71 -9.52 -18.70
CA SER A 49 7.06 -9.02 -18.42
C SER A 49 7.18 -8.23 -17.12
N VAL A 50 6.04 -7.86 -16.49
CA VAL A 50 5.99 -7.07 -15.26
C VAL A 50 5.20 -7.84 -14.20
N PRO A 51 5.83 -8.75 -13.43
CA PRO A 51 5.14 -9.61 -12.46
C PRO A 51 4.29 -8.84 -11.44
N SER A 52 4.74 -7.65 -11.00
CA SER A 52 3.99 -6.80 -10.07
C SER A 52 2.64 -6.34 -10.60
N SER A 53 2.46 -6.23 -11.94
CA SER A 53 1.18 -5.86 -12.54
C SER A 53 0.13 -6.97 -12.41
N LYS A 54 0.54 -8.22 -12.60
CA LYS A 54 -0.32 -9.40 -12.39
C LYS A 54 -0.71 -9.56 -10.93
N GLU A 55 0.26 -9.43 -10.03
CA GLU A 55 0.02 -9.49 -8.60
C GLU A 55 -0.96 -8.42 -8.12
N ALA A 56 -0.86 -7.21 -8.67
CA ALA A 56 -1.76 -6.11 -8.36
C ALA A 56 -3.19 -6.37 -8.83
N GLU A 57 -3.37 -6.91 -10.04
CA GLU A 57 -4.68 -7.33 -10.55
C GLU A 57 -5.29 -8.45 -9.69
N GLU A 58 -4.50 -9.50 -9.39
CA GLU A 58 -4.94 -10.60 -8.56
C GLU A 58 -5.38 -10.13 -7.16
N LEU A 59 -4.63 -9.22 -6.53
CA LEU A 59 -4.96 -8.68 -5.22
C LEU A 59 -6.21 -7.79 -5.28
N THR A 60 -6.39 -7.02 -6.36
CA THR A 60 -7.62 -6.27 -6.63
C THR A 60 -8.84 -7.21 -6.69
N ASN A 61 -8.71 -8.32 -7.40
CA ASN A 61 -9.78 -9.31 -7.52
C ASN A 61 -10.07 -10.03 -6.20
N LEU A 62 -9.04 -10.33 -5.40
CA LEU A 62 -9.20 -10.90 -4.05
C LEU A 62 -9.91 -9.93 -3.11
N ALA A 63 -9.56 -8.65 -3.14
CA ALA A 63 -10.21 -7.62 -2.33
C ALA A 63 -11.71 -7.51 -2.63
N LYS A 64 -12.10 -7.56 -3.90
CA LYS A 64 -13.49 -7.60 -4.33
C LYS A 64 -14.21 -8.86 -3.86
N LYS A 65 -13.58 -10.04 -4.03
CA LYS A 65 -14.13 -11.33 -3.61
C LYS A 65 -14.39 -11.41 -2.10
N GLU A 66 -13.50 -10.83 -1.31
CA GLU A 66 -13.63 -10.80 0.15
C GLU A 66 -14.48 -9.63 0.67
N ASN A 67 -15.01 -8.80 -0.23
CA ASN A 67 -15.86 -7.65 0.08
C ASN A 67 -15.23 -6.73 1.15
N LEU A 68 -13.95 -6.37 0.96
CA LEU A 68 -13.25 -5.51 1.90
C LEU A 68 -13.87 -4.10 1.94
N ASN A 69 -13.91 -3.48 3.11
CA ASN A 69 -14.43 -2.12 3.29
C ASN A 69 -13.45 -1.06 2.78
N ALA A 70 -13.14 -1.09 1.49
CA ALA A 70 -12.22 -0.18 0.81
C ALA A 70 -12.47 -0.20 -0.69
N ASP A 71 -12.09 0.86 -1.38
CA ASP A 71 -11.97 0.86 -2.83
C ASP A 71 -10.54 0.47 -3.20
N VAL A 72 -10.37 -0.74 -3.73
CA VAL A 72 -9.05 -1.29 -4.06
C VAL A 72 -8.90 -1.43 -5.56
N PHE A 73 -7.82 -0.87 -6.13
CA PHE A 73 -7.55 -0.96 -7.56
C PHE A 73 -6.06 -1.00 -7.87
N GLY A 74 -5.71 -1.82 -8.84
CA GLY A 74 -4.39 -1.98 -9.44
C GLY A 74 -4.41 -2.99 -10.58
N PRO A 75 -3.35 -3.00 -11.40
CA PRO A 75 -2.13 -2.21 -11.25
C PRO A 75 -2.32 -0.73 -11.54
N LEU A 76 -1.57 0.12 -10.82
CA LEU A 76 -1.43 1.55 -11.08
C LEU A 76 0.05 1.95 -10.99
N ALA A 77 0.50 2.83 -11.88
CA ALA A 77 1.77 3.51 -11.73
C ALA A 77 1.64 4.63 -10.68
N PHE A 78 2.76 5.09 -10.13
CA PHE A 78 2.75 6.09 -9.07
C PHE A 78 2.02 7.37 -9.48
N ASP A 79 2.29 7.90 -10.67
CA ASP A 79 1.69 9.14 -11.17
C ASP A 79 0.18 9.04 -11.31
N ASN A 80 -0.34 7.96 -11.87
CA ASN A 80 -1.78 7.79 -12.06
C ASN A 80 -2.53 7.30 -10.81
N SER A 81 -1.82 6.92 -9.75
CA SER A 81 -2.44 6.65 -8.45
C SER A 81 -2.74 7.93 -7.66
N ILE A 82 -1.94 9.00 -7.83
CA ILE A 82 -2.03 10.24 -7.03
C ILE A 82 -2.45 11.48 -7.84
N SER A 83 -2.41 11.42 -9.18
CA SER A 83 -2.73 12.55 -10.06
C SER A 83 -3.93 12.25 -10.95
N LYS A 84 -5.04 12.95 -10.70
CA LYS A 84 -6.23 12.89 -11.57
C LYS A 84 -5.91 13.22 -13.03
N LYS A 85 -5.00 14.17 -13.26
CA LYS A 85 -4.55 14.54 -14.60
C LYS A 85 -3.86 13.38 -15.30
N SER A 86 -2.93 12.71 -14.62
CA SER A 86 -2.22 11.54 -15.18
C SER A 86 -3.19 10.39 -15.45
N ALA A 87 -4.09 10.09 -14.52
CA ALA A 87 -5.12 9.08 -14.69
C ALA A 87 -6.03 9.38 -15.90
N ALA A 88 -6.46 10.62 -16.06
CA ALA A 88 -7.30 11.06 -17.18
C ALA A 88 -6.58 10.95 -18.55
N ILE A 89 -5.31 11.36 -18.62
CA ILE A 89 -4.48 11.23 -19.84
C ILE A 89 -4.37 9.76 -20.28
N LYS A 90 -4.24 8.84 -19.32
CA LYS A 90 -4.14 7.40 -19.56
C LYS A 90 -5.50 6.72 -19.71
N GLY A 91 -6.62 7.46 -19.64
CA GLY A 91 -7.96 6.94 -19.83
C GLY A 91 -8.45 6.01 -18.70
N ILE A 92 -7.84 6.08 -17.52
CA ILE A 92 -8.17 5.20 -16.39
C ILE A 92 -9.45 5.69 -15.72
N GLN A 93 -10.53 4.91 -15.84
CA GLN A 93 -11.83 5.21 -15.22
C GLN A 93 -12.03 4.35 -13.97
N ASN A 94 -11.53 4.83 -12.83
CA ASN A 94 -11.69 4.15 -11.54
C ASN A 94 -11.68 5.19 -10.41
N SER A 95 -12.42 4.92 -9.32
CA SER A 95 -12.53 5.81 -8.14
C SER A 95 -11.22 6.00 -7.38
N VAL A 96 -10.28 5.07 -7.51
CA VAL A 96 -8.97 5.10 -6.83
C VAL A 96 -7.96 5.89 -7.64
N ALA A 97 -8.01 5.81 -8.98
CA ALA A 97 -7.02 6.45 -9.85
C ALA A 97 -7.00 7.98 -9.66
N GLY A 98 -5.84 8.51 -9.34
CA GLY A 98 -5.61 9.92 -9.04
C GLY A 98 -6.12 10.40 -7.68
N MET A 99 -6.61 9.49 -6.82
CA MET A 99 -7.27 9.80 -5.55
C MET A 99 -6.89 8.85 -4.42
N ALA A 100 -5.78 8.12 -4.55
CA ALA A 100 -5.39 7.12 -3.57
C ALA A 100 -5.07 7.74 -2.20
N ASP A 101 -5.67 7.18 -1.16
CA ASP A 101 -5.34 7.45 0.26
C ASP A 101 -4.19 6.55 0.71
N VAL A 102 -4.06 5.37 0.09
CA VAL A 102 -3.07 4.34 0.42
C VAL A 102 -2.37 3.86 -0.84
N LEU A 103 -1.05 3.76 -0.77
CA LEU A 103 -0.20 3.17 -1.82
C LEU A 103 0.37 1.84 -1.32
N LEU A 104 -0.15 0.72 -1.83
CA LEU A 104 0.40 -0.60 -1.56
C LEU A 104 1.52 -0.88 -2.57
N VAL A 105 2.75 -0.89 -2.10
CA VAL A 105 3.94 -1.03 -2.93
C VAL A 105 4.28 -2.49 -3.26
N PRO A 106 4.90 -2.78 -4.41
CA PRO A 106 5.25 -4.14 -4.80
C PRO A 106 6.34 -4.77 -3.93
N SER A 107 7.23 -3.96 -3.37
CA SER A 107 8.34 -4.42 -2.54
C SER A 107 8.73 -3.41 -1.46
N VAL A 108 9.46 -3.89 -0.45
CA VAL A 108 9.96 -3.03 0.64
C VAL A 108 10.96 -1.99 0.11
N GLU A 109 11.74 -2.32 -0.90
CA GLU A 109 12.70 -1.40 -1.53
C GLU A 109 11.98 -0.22 -2.17
N THR A 110 10.89 -0.48 -2.90
CA THR A 110 10.04 0.56 -3.49
C THR A 110 9.46 1.46 -2.40
N GLY A 111 8.90 0.88 -1.36
CA GLY A 111 8.32 1.63 -0.23
C GLY A 111 9.35 2.47 0.49
N ASN A 112 10.51 1.89 0.80
CA ASN A 112 11.61 2.61 1.46
C ASN A 112 12.12 3.78 0.61
N GLY A 113 12.29 3.58 -0.70
CA GLY A 113 12.69 4.63 -1.63
C GLY A 113 11.69 5.79 -1.67
N LEU A 114 10.40 5.51 -1.80
CA LEU A 114 9.34 6.52 -1.80
C LEU A 114 9.28 7.31 -0.49
N VAL A 115 9.32 6.63 0.65
CA VAL A 115 9.28 7.29 1.96
C VAL A 115 10.52 8.19 2.15
N LYS A 116 11.71 7.71 1.80
CA LYS A 116 12.94 8.52 1.88
C LYS A 116 12.89 9.72 0.93
N MET A 117 12.36 9.57 -0.27
CA MET A 117 12.17 10.68 -1.19
C MET A 117 11.25 11.74 -0.59
N LEU A 118 10.11 11.36 -0.01
CA LEU A 118 9.18 12.29 0.63
C LEU A 118 9.82 13.03 1.81
N ILE A 119 10.61 12.33 2.64
CA ILE A 119 11.30 12.95 3.78
C ILE A 119 12.34 13.95 3.30
N TYR A 120 13.26 13.53 2.42
CA TYR A 120 14.44 14.34 2.09
C TYR A 120 14.16 15.41 1.04
N PHE A 121 13.26 15.19 0.09
CA PHE A 121 12.96 16.16 -0.95
C PHE A 121 11.70 16.98 -0.70
N CYS A 122 10.73 16.44 0.02
CA CYS A 122 9.45 17.11 0.27
C CYS A 122 9.29 17.58 1.73
N GLY A 123 10.27 17.32 2.61
CA GLY A 123 10.19 17.71 4.03
C GLY A 123 9.09 16.98 4.81
N ALA A 124 8.67 15.81 4.37
CA ALA A 124 7.58 15.08 5.01
C ALA A 124 8.01 14.53 6.39
N CYS A 125 7.09 14.60 7.36
CA CYS A 125 7.21 13.87 8.62
C CYS A 125 6.63 12.46 8.44
N ALA A 126 7.47 11.43 8.57
CA ALA A 126 7.05 10.04 8.42
C ALA A 126 6.84 9.38 9.79
N ALA A 127 5.71 8.70 9.96
CA ALA A 127 5.44 7.80 11.07
C ALA A 127 5.59 6.34 10.62
N GLY A 128 6.37 5.54 11.34
CA GLY A 128 6.59 4.13 11.05
C GLY A 128 5.96 3.23 12.11
N VAL A 129 5.00 2.39 11.71
CA VAL A 129 4.33 1.42 12.58
C VAL A 129 4.19 0.08 11.87
N VAL A 130 4.59 -0.99 12.57
CA VAL A 130 4.33 -2.36 12.13
C VAL A 130 3.03 -2.82 12.77
N VAL A 131 2.06 -3.18 11.95
CA VAL A 131 0.72 -3.63 12.35
C VAL A 131 0.44 -5.07 11.90
N GLY A 132 -0.62 -5.69 12.45
CA GLY A 132 -1.01 -7.06 12.13
C GLY A 132 -0.52 -8.11 13.11
N GLY A 133 0.24 -7.73 14.13
CA GLY A 133 0.54 -8.54 15.32
C GLY A 133 -0.50 -8.34 16.43
N LYS A 134 -0.26 -8.95 17.59
CA LYS A 134 -1.10 -8.74 18.78
C LYS A 134 -1.03 -7.31 19.33
N VAL A 135 0.08 -6.64 19.08
CA VAL A 135 0.33 -5.25 19.44
C VAL A 135 1.06 -4.56 18.28
N PRO A 136 0.83 -3.26 18.05
CA PRO A 136 1.62 -2.49 17.09
C PRO A 136 3.06 -2.35 17.59
N VAL A 137 4.01 -2.31 16.66
CA VAL A 137 5.43 -2.15 16.98
C VAL A 137 5.95 -0.89 16.28
N VAL A 138 6.55 0.01 17.04
CA VAL A 138 7.19 1.22 16.53
C VAL A 138 8.63 0.91 16.20
N ILE A 139 9.00 1.08 14.93
CA ILE A 139 10.38 0.96 14.45
C ILE A 139 10.76 2.28 13.79
N THR A 140 11.63 3.03 14.44
CA THR A 140 12.12 4.30 13.93
C THR A 140 13.48 4.12 13.25
N SER A 141 13.77 4.96 12.24
CA SER A 141 15.11 5.03 11.66
C SER A 141 16.07 5.70 12.66
N ARG A 142 17.35 5.33 12.60
CA ARG A 142 18.40 6.02 13.37
C ARG A 142 18.50 7.50 13.04
N SER A 143 18.13 7.89 11.83
CA SER A 143 18.12 9.26 11.33
C SER A 143 16.81 10.02 11.57
N ASP A 144 15.80 9.41 12.19
CA ASP A 144 14.52 10.07 12.43
C ASP A 144 14.67 11.13 13.53
N GLU A 145 14.09 12.29 13.28
CA GLU A 145 14.01 13.39 14.24
C GLU A 145 12.87 13.17 15.27
N ALA A 146 12.87 13.96 16.33
CA ALA A 146 11.90 13.85 17.42
C ALA A 146 10.43 13.91 16.96
N PRO A 147 10.02 14.78 16.01
CA PRO A 147 8.64 14.80 15.50
C PRO A 147 8.22 13.49 14.86
N ALA A 148 9.09 12.86 14.05
CA ALA A 148 8.80 11.59 13.40
C ALA A 148 8.65 10.44 14.40
N ARG A 149 9.48 10.42 15.44
CA ARG A 149 9.38 9.44 16.54
C ARG A 149 8.08 9.60 17.31
N LEU A 150 7.70 10.84 17.65
CA LEU A 150 6.43 11.13 18.32
C LEU A 150 5.23 10.74 17.46
N ALA A 151 5.26 11.07 16.17
CA ALA A 151 4.22 10.68 15.21
C ALA A 151 4.09 9.15 15.11
N SER A 152 5.20 8.41 15.14
CA SER A 152 5.19 6.94 15.14
C SER A 152 4.53 6.35 16.39
N ILE A 153 4.79 6.94 17.58
CA ILE A 153 4.17 6.54 18.84
C ILE A 153 2.66 6.83 18.77
N ALA A 154 2.27 8.03 18.34
CA ALA A 154 0.87 8.42 18.20
C ALA A 154 0.11 7.48 17.25
N ALA A 155 0.69 7.16 16.10
CA ALA A 155 0.12 6.22 15.14
C ALA A 155 -0.02 4.80 15.73
N ALA A 156 0.94 4.35 16.54
CA ALA A 156 0.86 3.07 17.23
C ALA A 156 -0.27 3.05 18.28
N VAL A 157 -0.48 4.15 19.03
CA VAL A 157 -1.59 4.26 19.99
C VAL A 157 -2.93 4.15 19.26
N VAL A 158 -3.10 4.87 18.16
CA VAL A 158 -4.32 4.76 17.33
C VAL A 158 -4.51 3.34 16.78
N ALA A 159 -3.44 2.62 16.52
CA ALA A 159 -3.49 1.25 16.02
C ALA A 159 -3.85 0.19 17.10
N LEU A 160 -3.87 0.56 18.41
CA LEU A 160 -4.23 -0.36 19.51
C LEU A 160 -5.74 -0.58 19.67
N ASP A 161 -6.55 0.42 19.36
CA ASP A 161 -8.02 0.39 19.46
C ASP A 161 -8.66 -0.23 18.22
#